data_033b91d8553259e37e832ed875ce2309
#
_entry.id   033b91d8553259e37e832ed875ce2309
#
_cell.length_a   1.000
_cell.length_b   1.000
_cell.length_c   1.000
_cell.angle_alpha   90.00
_cell.angle_beta   90.00
_cell.angle_gamma   90.00
#
_symmetry.space_group_name_H-M   'P 1'
#
loop_
_entity.id
_entity.type
_entity.pdbx_description
1 polymer ?
#
loop_
_entity_poly.entity_id
_entity_poly.type
_entity_poly.pdbx_seq_one_letter_code
_entity_poly.pdbx_strand_id
1 'polypeptide(L)'
;MSLASKTLTCVLLAAVLSAACNRSSASVRVQRHLRVTGTSFATADRHPFQWRGITAFRLLEYVARGNDDEVERFLSWAEGQRLTVVRVLAMGSGWMNLSAEDGRRALPRLLELAAAHQLHVEIVALAGTRDAPLNLDAQLDAIGKIVSEHDNALIEIANEPGHPSQLPEIHRPETLVKLRSRVPRTIPVALGLVEGLDRSSAGDYITWHAPRDSGSGGWGHVLALAEGPDLLKRWNKPVVSDEPIGAGPALEPGRRDDSPARFRAAGVLTRLTGLGATFHYEGGLQAAIPTGRELECFNAWNEARTLLPSDIERTGAFRRARDEGAAVVDYSSDKALGVFERQRGNLAWVAVINPTQGFSMRWGTGWNPQQTRRLDGVWLINARRDARQPFR
;
A
#
# COMPACT_ATOMS: atom_id res chain seq x y z
N MET A 1 -59.35 24.01 -43.15
CA MET A 1 -58.38 22.94 -42.91
C MET A 1 -57.36 23.46 -41.90
N SER A 2 -57.37 22.85 -40.76
CA SER A 2 -56.85 23.35 -39.45
C SER A 2 -55.32 23.36 -39.35
N LEU A 3 -54.75 24.43 -38.82
CA LEU A 3 -53.32 24.60 -38.46
C LEU A 3 -52.79 23.60 -37.39
N ALA A 4 -53.68 22.82 -36.82
CA ALA A 4 -53.32 21.89 -35.74
C ALA A 4 -52.60 20.59 -36.21
N SER A 5 -52.66 20.25 -37.48
CA SER A 5 -52.09 18.99 -38.02
C SER A 5 -50.60 19.08 -38.37
N LYS A 6 -50.03 20.27 -38.54
CA LYS A 6 -48.61 20.43 -38.94
C LYS A 6 -47.63 20.48 -37.76
N THR A 7 -48.13 20.79 -36.57
CA THR A 7 -47.27 20.91 -35.37
C THR A 7 -46.97 19.55 -34.71
N LEU A 8 -47.84 18.55 -34.92
CA LEU A 8 -47.67 17.22 -34.28
C LEU A 8 -46.59 16.37 -34.97
N THR A 9 -46.36 16.59 -36.27
CA THR A 9 -45.39 15.82 -37.06
C THR A 9 -43.93 16.24 -36.77
N CYS A 10 -43.67 17.49 -36.41
CA CYS A 10 -42.33 17.98 -36.06
C CYS A 10 -41.89 17.56 -34.67
N VAL A 11 -42.81 17.37 -33.72
CA VAL A 11 -42.44 16.93 -32.32
C VAL A 11 -42.09 15.45 -32.30
N LEU A 12 -42.72 14.61 -33.11
CA LEU A 12 -42.37 13.18 -33.19
C LEU A 12 -41.03 12.91 -33.86
N LEU A 13 -40.61 13.75 -34.84
CA LEU A 13 -39.28 13.59 -35.47
C LEU A 13 -38.14 14.02 -34.56
N ALA A 14 -38.35 15.02 -33.69
CA ALA A 14 -37.34 15.46 -32.71
C ALA A 14 -37.13 14.43 -31.59
N ALA A 15 -38.19 13.71 -31.19
CA ALA A 15 -38.09 12.67 -30.16
C ALA A 15 -37.34 11.40 -30.64
N VAL A 16 -37.46 11.06 -31.95
CA VAL A 16 -36.74 9.90 -32.49
C VAL A 16 -35.27 10.20 -32.74
N LEU A 17 -34.90 11.44 -33.06
CA LEU A 17 -33.49 11.84 -33.21
C LEU A 17 -32.74 11.97 -31.86
N SER A 18 -33.45 12.29 -30.79
CA SER A 18 -32.82 12.32 -29.43
C SER A 18 -32.55 10.93 -28.84
N ALA A 19 -33.29 9.91 -29.25
CA ALA A 19 -33.09 8.53 -28.80
C ALA A 19 -31.91 7.81 -29.52
N ALA A 20 -31.46 8.33 -30.65
CA ALA A 20 -30.37 7.73 -31.43
C ALA A 20 -28.98 8.25 -31.07
N CYS A 21 -28.87 9.33 -30.28
CA CYS A 21 -27.56 9.91 -29.86
C CYS A 21 -27.03 9.40 -28.55
N ASN A 22 -27.76 8.57 -27.81
CA ASN A 22 -27.30 7.96 -26.57
C ASN A 22 -26.78 6.53 -26.74
N ARG A 23 -26.19 6.20 -27.89
CA ARG A 23 -25.23 5.10 -27.92
C ARG A 23 -23.92 5.65 -27.32
N SER A 24 -23.83 5.55 -25.99
CA SER A 24 -22.57 5.62 -25.30
C SER A 24 -21.56 4.77 -26.09
N SER A 25 -20.63 5.44 -26.77
CA SER A 25 -19.43 4.79 -27.26
C SER A 25 -18.75 4.21 -26.02
N ALA A 26 -18.93 2.90 -25.80
CA ALA A 26 -18.07 2.17 -24.89
C ALA A 26 -16.66 2.42 -25.41
N SER A 27 -15.98 3.38 -24.80
CA SER A 27 -14.56 3.58 -25.05
C SER A 27 -13.91 2.24 -24.75
N VAL A 28 -13.29 1.63 -25.74
CA VAL A 28 -12.44 0.45 -25.53
C VAL A 28 -11.44 0.85 -24.46
N ARG A 29 -11.67 0.40 -23.23
CA ARG A 29 -10.80 0.66 -22.10
C ARG A 29 -9.51 -0.06 -22.43
N VAL A 30 -8.49 0.67 -22.85
CA VAL A 30 -7.14 0.09 -23.04
C VAL A 30 -6.68 -0.37 -21.67
N GLN A 31 -6.56 -1.68 -21.50
CA GLN A 31 -6.04 -2.29 -20.27
C GLN A 31 -4.69 -1.67 -19.88
N ARG A 32 -4.59 -1.16 -18.66
CA ARG A 32 -3.45 -0.33 -18.22
C ARG A 32 -3.01 -0.71 -16.83
N HIS A 33 -2.49 -1.92 -16.66
CA HIS A 33 -1.88 -2.33 -15.40
C HIS A 33 -0.81 -1.34 -14.93
N LEU A 34 -0.64 -1.25 -13.62
CA LEU A 34 0.51 -0.57 -13.04
C LEU A 34 1.81 -1.13 -13.62
N ARG A 35 2.80 -0.26 -13.72
CA ARG A 35 4.15 -0.62 -14.17
C ARG A 35 5.12 -0.48 -13.02
N VAL A 36 6.08 -1.37 -12.99
CA VAL A 36 7.25 -1.25 -12.13
C VAL A 36 8.36 -0.53 -12.91
N THR A 37 8.91 0.53 -12.35
CA THR A 37 10.01 1.30 -12.92
C THR A 37 11.08 1.54 -11.85
N GLY A 38 12.14 0.75 -11.89
CA GLY A 38 13.16 0.74 -10.84
C GLY A 38 12.53 0.45 -9.47
N THR A 39 12.67 1.36 -8.52
CA THR A 39 12.16 1.22 -7.15
C THR A 39 10.77 1.82 -6.95
N SER A 40 10.04 2.11 -8.02
CA SER A 40 8.76 2.82 -7.95
C SER A 40 7.69 2.16 -8.81
N PHE A 41 6.42 2.41 -8.45
CA PHE A 41 5.29 2.13 -9.31
C PHE A 41 4.95 3.35 -10.18
N ALA A 42 4.43 3.08 -11.35
CA ALA A 42 3.87 4.07 -12.26
C ALA A 42 2.56 3.56 -12.86
N THR A 43 1.69 4.47 -13.23
CA THR A 43 0.51 4.18 -14.05
C THR A 43 0.93 3.80 -15.48
N ALA A 44 0.03 3.28 -16.30
CA ALA A 44 0.33 2.88 -17.67
C ALA A 44 0.83 4.05 -18.55
N ASP A 45 0.35 5.26 -18.29
CA ASP A 45 0.77 6.51 -18.90
C ASP A 45 2.01 7.15 -18.23
N ARG A 46 2.71 6.36 -17.40
CA ARG A 46 3.98 6.69 -16.74
C ARG A 46 3.91 7.78 -15.66
N HIS A 47 2.73 8.12 -15.19
CA HIS A 47 2.64 8.97 -14.00
C HIS A 47 3.06 8.20 -12.75
N PRO A 48 3.67 8.86 -11.78
CA PRO A 48 4.00 8.25 -10.50
C PRO A 48 2.77 7.71 -9.78
N PHE A 49 2.83 6.46 -9.37
CA PHE A 49 1.80 5.86 -8.54
C PHE A 49 2.28 5.75 -7.10
N GLN A 50 1.49 6.30 -6.17
CA GLN A 50 1.75 6.19 -4.75
C GLN A 50 0.94 5.06 -4.16
N TRP A 51 1.61 4.07 -3.60
CA TRP A 51 0.95 3.01 -2.86
C TRP A 51 0.44 3.52 -1.51
N ARG A 52 -0.87 3.56 -1.35
CA ARG A 52 -1.59 3.85 -0.11
C ARG A 52 -2.59 2.73 0.08
N GLY A 53 -2.14 1.64 0.70
CA GLY A 53 -2.94 0.44 0.84
C GLY A 53 -3.73 0.39 2.13
N ILE A 54 -4.70 -0.51 2.14
CA ILE A 54 -5.43 -0.93 3.33
C ILE A 54 -5.71 -2.43 3.26
N THR A 55 -5.55 -3.10 4.39
CA THR A 55 -5.93 -4.52 4.53
C THR A 55 -7.46 -4.66 4.53
N ALA A 56 -7.96 -5.56 3.68
CA ALA A 56 -9.37 -5.91 3.58
C ALA A 56 -9.53 -7.39 3.22
N PHE A 57 -8.95 -8.27 4.05
CA PHE A 57 -8.71 -9.68 3.70
C PHE A 57 -9.97 -10.42 3.27
N ARG A 58 -11.10 -10.22 3.93
CA ARG A 58 -12.37 -10.90 3.64
C ARG A 58 -13.27 -10.21 2.61
N LEU A 59 -12.79 -9.15 1.96
CA LEU A 59 -13.64 -8.40 1.02
C LEU A 59 -14.11 -9.28 -0.14
N LEU A 60 -13.24 -10.17 -0.64
CA LEU A 60 -13.61 -11.14 -1.69
C LEU A 60 -14.59 -12.20 -1.17
N GLU A 61 -14.50 -12.60 0.10
CA GLU A 61 -15.49 -13.49 0.71
C GLU A 61 -16.88 -12.85 0.76
N TYR A 62 -16.97 -11.53 1.00
CA TYR A 62 -18.25 -10.83 0.97
C TYR A 62 -18.87 -10.83 -0.42
N VAL A 63 -18.07 -10.57 -1.47
CA VAL A 63 -18.53 -10.71 -2.85
C VAL A 63 -19.02 -12.14 -3.13
N ALA A 64 -18.26 -13.16 -2.71
CA ALA A 64 -18.63 -14.56 -2.92
C ALA A 64 -19.95 -14.94 -2.23
N ARG A 65 -20.33 -14.22 -1.18
CA ARG A 65 -21.59 -14.38 -0.43
C ARG A 65 -22.73 -13.50 -0.95
N GLY A 66 -22.50 -12.67 -1.96
CA GLY A 66 -23.49 -11.73 -2.48
C GLY A 66 -23.71 -10.48 -1.62
N ASN A 67 -22.78 -10.13 -0.75
CA ASN A 67 -22.84 -8.96 0.13
C ASN A 67 -22.21 -7.72 -0.54
N ASP A 68 -22.58 -7.44 -1.79
CA ASP A 68 -22.03 -6.35 -2.59
C ASP A 68 -22.21 -4.98 -1.91
N ASP A 69 -23.29 -4.73 -1.19
CA ASP A 69 -23.55 -3.48 -0.49
C ASP A 69 -22.50 -3.18 0.60
N GLU A 70 -21.98 -4.20 1.27
CA GLU A 70 -20.89 -4.04 2.24
C GLU A 70 -19.57 -3.75 1.57
N VAL A 71 -19.34 -4.40 0.44
CA VAL A 71 -18.16 -4.19 -0.40
C VAL A 71 -18.15 -2.76 -0.93
N GLU A 72 -19.26 -2.30 -1.51
CA GLU A 72 -19.42 -0.92 -2.01
C GLU A 72 -19.21 0.11 -0.92
N ARG A 73 -19.74 -0.12 0.26
CA ARG A 73 -19.55 0.78 1.42
C ARG A 73 -18.10 0.90 1.83
N PHE A 74 -17.37 -0.24 1.86
CA PHE A 74 -15.94 -0.25 2.18
C PHE A 74 -15.12 0.46 1.10
N LEU A 75 -15.36 0.15 -0.18
CA LEU A 75 -14.62 0.74 -1.30
C LEU A 75 -14.88 2.24 -1.44
N SER A 76 -16.13 2.69 -1.28
CA SER A 76 -16.49 4.11 -1.25
C SER A 76 -15.79 4.86 -0.12
N TRP A 77 -15.74 4.27 1.08
CA TRP A 77 -14.99 4.84 2.19
C TRP A 77 -13.49 4.92 1.86
N ALA A 78 -12.89 3.85 1.32
CA ALA A 78 -11.48 3.80 0.97
C ALA A 78 -11.10 4.86 -0.08
N GLU A 79 -11.93 5.05 -1.11
CA GLU A 79 -11.80 6.14 -2.10
C GLU A 79 -11.86 7.50 -1.42
N GLY A 80 -12.84 7.73 -0.55
CA GLY A 80 -12.99 8.96 0.23
C GLY A 80 -11.77 9.28 1.09
N GLN A 81 -11.04 8.27 1.56
CA GLN A 81 -9.77 8.40 2.27
C GLN A 81 -8.55 8.56 1.33
N ARG A 82 -8.75 8.61 0.02
CA ARG A 82 -7.71 8.69 -1.00
C ARG A 82 -6.72 7.52 -0.94
N LEU A 83 -7.19 6.35 -0.55
CA LEU A 83 -6.44 5.11 -0.68
C LEU A 83 -6.32 4.75 -2.17
N THR A 84 -5.33 3.95 -2.50
CA THR A 84 -5.06 3.56 -3.90
C THR A 84 -5.04 2.05 -4.09
N VAL A 85 -4.90 1.29 -3.01
CA VAL A 85 -4.84 -0.17 -3.05
C VAL A 85 -5.65 -0.77 -1.90
N VAL A 86 -6.41 -1.82 -2.20
CA VAL A 86 -6.99 -2.72 -1.19
C VAL A 86 -6.32 -4.08 -1.29
N ARG A 87 -5.87 -4.65 -0.17
CA ARG A 87 -5.21 -5.96 -0.11
C ARG A 87 -6.20 -7.00 0.37
N VAL A 88 -6.43 -8.04 -0.44
CA VAL A 88 -7.44 -9.08 -0.21
C VAL A 88 -6.85 -10.48 -0.33
N LEU A 89 -7.44 -11.47 0.34
CA LEU A 89 -7.09 -12.87 0.15
C LEU A 89 -8.01 -13.52 -0.88
N ALA A 90 -7.43 -14.23 -1.86
CA ALA A 90 -8.20 -14.95 -2.88
C ALA A 90 -8.78 -16.29 -2.37
N MET A 91 -8.30 -16.76 -1.24
CA MET A 91 -8.77 -17.94 -0.52
C MET A 91 -8.34 -17.87 0.94
N GLY A 92 -8.98 -18.65 1.79
CA GLY A 92 -8.56 -18.82 3.17
C GLY A 92 -9.39 -19.91 3.85
N SER A 93 -8.72 -20.72 4.66
CA SER A 93 -9.34 -21.76 5.49
C SER A 93 -9.24 -21.43 6.97
N GLY A 94 -10.09 -22.01 7.76
CA GLY A 94 -10.09 -21.82 9.21
C GLY A 94 -10.84 -20.56 9.65
N TRP A 95 -10.15 -19.42 9.75
CA TRP A 95 -10.76 -18.16 10.17
C TRP A 95 -11.54 -17.42 9.06
N MET A 96 -11.31 -17.78 7.81
CA MET A 96 -12.06 -17.39 6.61
C MET A 96 -12.81 -18.59 6.07
N ASN A 97 -13.97 -18.35 5.44
CA ASN A 97 -14.72 -19.37 4.75
C ASN A 97 -14.83 -19.03 3.26
N LEU A 98 -13.67 -19.00 2.60
CA LEU A 98 -13.55 -18.73 1.17
C LEU A 98 -12.72 -19.84 0.52
N SER A 99 -13.40 -20.74 -0.22
CA SER A 99 -12.70 -21.74 -1.03
C SER A 99 -11.96 -21.06 -2.19
N ALA A 100 -10.91 -21.71 -2.70
CA ALA A 100 -10.21 -21.23 -3.88
C ALA A 100 -11.14 -21.08 -5.11
N GLU A 101 -12.13 -21.97 -5.24
CA GLU A 101 -13.13 -21.92 -6.32
C GLU A 101 -14.06 -20.72 -6.17
N ASP A 102 -14.62 -20.50 -4.97
CA ASP A 102 -15.48 -19.34 -4.70
C ASP A 102 -14.75 -18.03 -4.89
N GLY A 103 -13.48 -17.95 -4.42
CA GLY A 103 -12.64 -16.80 -4.65
C GLY A 103 -12.45 -16.48 -6.12
N ARG A 104 -12.12 -17.48 -6.94
CA ARG A 104 -11.99 -17.29 -8.39
C ARG A 104 -13.28 -16.82 -9.05
N ARG A 105 -14.42 -17.37 -8.61
CA ARG A 105 -15.73 -16.99 -9.16
C ARG A 105 -16.12 -15.56 -8.81
N ALA A 106 -15.79 -15.09 -7.62
CA ALA A 106 -16.11 -13.76 -7.10
C ALA A 106 -15.11 -12.67 -7.58
N LEU A 107 -13.88 -13.06 -7.93
CA LEU A 107 -12.80 -12.12 -8.22
C LEU A 107 -13.10 -11.10 -9.34
N PRO A 108 -13.70 -11.48 -10.49
CA PRO A 108 -14.04 -10.49 -11.53
C PRO A 108 -14.94 -9.38 -11.00
N ARG A 109 -15.95 -9.75 -10.20
CA ARG A 109 -16.89 -8.79 -9.61
C ARG A 109 -16.22 -7.84 -8.64
N LEU A 110 -15.32 -8.33 -7.78
CA LEU A 110 -14.55 -7.46 -6.88
C LEU A 110 -13.69 -6.46 -7.67
N LEU A 111 -13.03 -6.90 -8.74
CA LEU A 111 -12.20 -6.04 -9.57
C LEU A 111 -13.02 -4.95 -10.27
N GLU A 112 -14.23 -5.27 -10.74
CA GLU A 112 -15.17 -4.28 -11.31
C GLU A 112 -15.58 -3.23 -10.27
N LEU A 113 -15.99 -3.68 -9.06
CA LEU A 113 -16.39 -2.80 -7.97
C LEU A 113 -15.22 -1.88 -7.55
N ALA A 114 -14.04 -2.43 -7.35
CA ALA A 114 -12.84 -1.64 -7.00
C ALA A 114 -12.46 -0.63 -8.10
N ALA A 115 -12.59 -1.02 -9.39
CA ALA A 115 -12.32 -0.12 -10.52
C ALA A 115 -13.30 1.07 -10.56
N ALA A 116 -14.57 0.88 -10.19
CA ALA A 116 -15.55 1.96 -10.09
C ALA A 116 -15.13 3.02 -9.07
N HIS A 117 -14.41 2.62 -8.02
CA HIS A 117 -13.84 3.48 -6.97
C HIS A 117 -12.37 3.87 -7.22
N GLN A 118 -11.84 3.66 -8.42
CA GLN A 118 -10.46 3.98 -8.80
C GLN A 118 -9.39 3.30 -7.93
N LEU A 119 -9.73 2.14 -7.35
CA LEU A 119 -8.86 1.36 -6.48
C LEU A 119 -8.21 0.20 -7.24
N HIS A 120 -6.94 -0.04 -6.97
CA HIS A 120 -6.27 -1.26 -7.35
C HIS A 120 -6.49 -2.33 -6.27
N VAL A 121 -6.47 -3.59 -6.68
CA VAL A 121 -6.60 -4.73 -5.77
C VAL A 121 -5.30 -5.52 -5.78
N GLU A 122 -4.66 -5.60 -4.62
CA GLU A 122 -3.58 -6.55 -4.38
C GLU A 122 -4.21 -7.88 -3.94
N ILE A 123 -4.10 -8.87 -4.78
CA ILE A 123 -4.71 -10.19 -4.61
C ILE A 123 -3.65 -11.13 -4.07
N VAL A 124 -3.78 -11.54 -2.82
CA VAL A 124 -2.96 -12.61 -2.26
C VAL A 124 -3.55 -13.94 -2.73
N ALA A 125 -2.87 -14.60 -3.65
CA ALA A 125 -3.38 -15.78 -4.35
C ALA A 125 -3.48 -17.01 -3.45
N LEU A 126 -2.54 -17.17 -2.50
CA LEU A 126 -2.40 -18.31 -1.61
C LEU A 126 -2.31 -17.88 -0.15
N ALA A 127 -3.30 -18.25 0.65
CA ALA A 127 -3.31 -18.03 2.09
C ALA A 127 -3.94 -19.23 2.81
N GLY A 128 -3.29 -19.73 3.89
CA GLY A 128 -3.80 -20.85 4.67
C GLY A 128 -3.97 -22.15 3.86
N THR A 129 -3.00 -22.47 3.02
CA THR A 129 -3.10 -23.54 2.03
C THR A 129 -2.95 -24.94 2.62
N ARG A 130 -2.42 -25.10 3.85
CA ARG A 130 -2.14 -26.41 4.47
C ARG A 130 -3.39 -27.32 4.55
N ASP A 131 -4.53 -26.73 4.88
CA ASP A 131 -5.76 -27.49 5.14
C ASP A 131 -6.72 -27.46 3.94
N ALA A 132 -6.29 -26.93 2.79
CA ALA A 132 -7.09 -26.84 1.59
C ALA A 132 -6.60 -27.80 0.51
N PRO A 133 -7.46 -28.65 -0.05
CA PRO A 133 -7.12 -29.44 -1.24
C PRO A 133 -6.95 -28.49 -2.43
N LEU A 134 -5.73 -28.17 -2.78
CA LEU A 134 -5.40 -27.13 -3.75
C LEU A 134 -4.33 -27.58 -4.75
N ASN A 135 -4.62 -27.44 -6.03
CA ASN A 135 -3.61 -27.47 -7.08
C ASN A 135 -3.08 -26.04 -7.27
N LEU A 136 -1.85 -25.79 -6.81
CA LEU A 136 -1.22 -24.46 -6.81
C LEU A 136 -1.09 -23.90 -8.23
N ASP A 137 -0.64 -24.73 -9.20
CA ASP A 137 -0.46 -24.32 -10.60
C ASP A 137 -1.81 -23.90 -11.21
N ALA A 138 -2.86 -24.69 -11.02
CA ALA A 138 -4.21 -24.39 -11.52
C ALA A 138 -4.81 -23.14 -10.87
N GLN A 139 -4.52 -22.89 -9.59
CA GLN A 139 -4.98 -21.69 -8.88
C GLN A 139 -4.35 -20.44 -9.52
N LEU A 140 -3.05 -20.44 -9.72
CA LEU A 140 -2.34 -19.29 -10.29
C LEU A 140 -2.68 -19.08 -11.78
N ASP A 141 -2.83 -20.16 -12.57
CA ASP A 141 -3.29 -20.08 -13.97
C ASP A 141 -4.68 -19.41 -14.05
N ALA A 142 -5.61 -19.82 -13.19
CA ALA A 142 -6.98 -19.28 -13.18
C ALA A 142 -7.00 -17.83 -12.73
N ILE A 143 -6.32 -17.47 -11.63
CA ILE A 143 -6.21 -16.08 -11.18
C ILE A 143 -5.51 -15.25 -12.26
N GLY A 144 -4.39 -15.71 -12.81
CA GLY A 144 -3.66 -15.01 -13.87
C GLY A 144 -4.53 -14.71 -15.09
N LYS A 145 -5.38 -15.66 -15.50
CA LYS A 145 -6.35 -15.44 -16.57
C LYS A 145 -7.38 -14.36 -16.21
N ILE A 146 -8.01 -14.44 -15.04
CA ILE A 146 -8.99 -13.46 -14.60
C ILE A 146 -8.38 -12.05 -14.58
N VAL A 147 -7.24 -11.88 -13.92
CA VAL A 147 -6.63 -10.55 -13.75
C VAL A 147 -6.09 -9.98 -15.06
N SER A 148 -5.84 -10.80 -16.09
CA SER A 148 -5.45 -10.30 -17.40
C SER A 148 -6.56 -9.53 -18.11
N GLU A 149 -7.79 -9.69 -17.67
CA GLU A 149 -8.97 -9.00 -18.21
C GLU A 149 -9.29 -7.70 -17.46
N HIS A 150 -8.54 -7.39 -16.38
CA HIS A 150 -8.75 -6.24 -15.49
C HIS A 150 -7.44 -5.46 -15.30
N ASP A 151 -7.48 -4.15 -15.42
CA ASP A 151 -6.29 -3.28 -15.39
C ASP A 151 -5.91 -2.79 -13.98
N ASN A 152 -6.70 -3.10 -12.96
CA ASN A 152 -6.53 -2.65 -11.59
C ASN A 152 -6.07 -3.76 -10.63
N ALA A 153 -5.45 -4.81 -11.12
CA ALA A 153 -4.99 -5.94 -10.31
C ALA A 153 -3.47 -5.99 -10.17
N LEU A 154 -3.02 -6.38 -8.97
CA LEU A 154 -1.66 -6.83 -8.67
C LEU A 154 -1.78 -8.17 -7.94
N ILE A 155 -0.74 -8.99 -7.97
CA ILE A 155 -0.76 -10.29 -7.31
C ILE A 155 0.39 -10.39 -6.32
N GLU A 156 0.08 -10.88 -5.12
CA GLU A 156 1.03 -11.51 -4.22
C GLU A 156 0.82 -13.02 -4.27
N ILE A 157 1.86 -13.80 -4.58
CA ILE A 157 1.73 -15.26 -4.75
C ILE A 157 1.26 -15.90 -3.46
N ALA A 158 1.91 -15.62 -2.34
CA ALA A 158 1.55 -16.21 -1.05
C ALA A 158 1.72 -15.25 0.12
N ASN A 159 0.73 -15.21 1.00
CA ASN A 159 0.86 -14.53 2.29
C ASN A 159 1.81 -15.31 3.18
N GLU A 160 2.84 -14.64 3.69
CA GLU A 160 3.80 -15.23 4.62
C GLU A 160 4.22 -16.67 4.19
N PRO A 161 4.94 -16.84 3.05
CA PRO A 161 5.22 -18.17 2.51
C PRO A 161 5.84 -19.14 3.51
N GLY A 162 6.65 -18.65 4.46
CA GLY A 162 7.27 -19.45 5.53
C GLY A 162 6.35 -19.79 6.71
N HIS A 163 5.11 -19.27 6.72
CA HIS A 163 4.21 -19.50 7.86
C HIS A 163 3.69 -20.95 7.91
N PRO A 164 3.55 -21.54 9.12
CA PRO A 164 3.06 -22.92 9.28
C PRO A 164 1.68 -23.23 8.69
N SER A 165 0.84 -22.24 8.40
CA SER A 165 -0.43 -22.41 7.72
C SER A 165 -0.32 -22.67 6.22
N GLN A 166 0.85 -22.54 5.64
CA GLN A 166 1.11 -22.82 4.24
C GLN A 166 1.54 -24.26 4.00
N LEU A 167 1.31 -24.77 2.78
CA LEU A 167 1.88 -26.03 2.34
C LEU A 167 3.41 -25.97 2.36
N PRO A 168 4.12 -27.04 2.81
CA PRO A 168 5.59 -27.04 2.91
C PRO A 168 6.32 -26.69 1.61
N GLU A 169 5.72 -26.97 0.47
CA GLU A 169 6.30 -26.66 -0.84
C GLU A 169 6.32 -25.14 -1.12
N ILE A 170 5.42 -24.37 -0.55
CA ILE A 170 5.36 -22.89 -0.69
C ILE A 170 6.51 -22.22 0.09
N HIS A 171 7.07 -22.89 1.09
CA HIS A 171 8.23 -22.39 1.84
C HIS A 171 9.51 -22.30 0.99
N ARG A 172 9.51 -22.89 -0.21
CA ARG A 172 10.69 -22.95 -1.09
C ARG A 172 10.65 -21.85 -2.14
N PRO A 173 11.72 -21.06 -2.27
CA PRO A 173 11.83 -20.00 -3.28
C PRO A 173 11.54 -20.48 -4.70
N GLU A 174 12.02 -21.69 -5.05
CA GLU A 174 11.86 -22.25 -6.40
C GLU A 174 10.39 -22.49 -6.74
N THR A 175 9.58 -22.89 -5.76
CA THR A 175 8.14 -23.07 -5.94
C THR A 175 7.48 -21.72 -6.24
N LEU A 176 7.80 -20.68 -5.47
CA LEU A 176 7.24 -19.34 -5.68
C LEU A 176 7.62 -18.77 -7.06
N VAL A 177 8.89 -18.95 -7.46
CA VAL A 177 9.38 -18.54 -8.80
C VAL A 177 8.65 -19.31 -9.90
N LYS A 178 8.45 -20.63 -9.75
CA LYS A 178 7.66 -21.44 -10.68
C LYS A 178 6.22 -20.91 -10.78
N LEU A 179 5.57 -20.66 -9.64
CA LEU A 179 4.22 -20.13 -9.61
C LEU A 179 4.10 -18.75 -10.26
N ARG A 180 5.12 -17.87 -10.11
CA ARG A 180 5.19 -16.58 -10.83
C ARG A 180 5.07 -16.76 -12.35
N SER A 181 5.64 -17.82 -12.91
CA SER A 181 5.61 -18.07 -14.35
C SER A 181 4.20 -18.37 -14.90
N ARG A 182 3.24 -18.68 -14.02
CA ARG A 182 1.83 -18.91 -14.37
C ARG A 182 1.05 -17.62 -14.57
N VAL A 183 1.57 -16.50 -14.04
CA VAL A 183 0.93 -15.19 -14.16
C VAL A 183 1.48 -14.44 -15.38
N PRO A 184 0.64 -13.81 -16.22
CA PRO A 184 1.10 -13.00 -17.35
C PRO A 184 2.12 -11.93 -16.93
N ARG A 185 3.14 -11.70 -17.76
CA ARG A 185 4.23 -10.76 -17.44
C ARG A 185 3.80 -9.29 -17.37
N THR A 186 2.64 -8.97 -17.89
CA THR A 186 2.08 -7.62 -17.84
C THR A 186 1.53 -7.23 -16.47
N ILE A 187 1.30 -8.20 -15.60
CA ILE A 187 0.73 -8.02 -14.26
C ILE A 187 1.88 -7.96 -13.25
N PRO A 188 1.98 -6.91 -12.42
CA PRO A 188 2.97 -6.85 -11.36
C PRO A 188 2.72 -7.94 -10.30
N VAL A 189 3.77 -8.66 -9.95
CA VAL A 189 3.70 -9.79 -9.00
C VAL A 189 4.76 -9.65 -7.93
N ALA A 190 4.36 -9.77 -6.66
CA ALA A 190 5.20 -10.11 -5.53
C ALA A 190 5.10 -11.61 -5.23
N LEU A 191 6.15 -12.20 -4.69
CA LEU A 191 6.13 -13.63 -4.34
C LEU A 191 5.67 -13.90 -2.89
N GLY A 192 5.66 -12.86 -2.05
CA GLY A 192 5.81 -13.02 -0.61
C GLY A 192 7.28 -13.24 -0.26
N LEU A 193 7.72 -12.72 0.87
CA LEU A 193 9.14 -12.77 1.24
C LEU A 193 9.46 -14.08 1.98
N VAL A 194 10.42 -14.83 1.45
CA VAL A 194 10.94 -16.07 2.05
C VAL A 194 12.46 -16.08 1.96
N GLU A 195 13.11 -16.79 2.87
CA GLU A 195 14.55 -16.96 2.85
C GLU A 195 15.02 -17.64 1.54
N GLY A 196 16.16 -17.22 1.02
CA GLY A 196 16.72 -17.75 -0.23
C GLY A 196 16.28 -17.03 -1.51
N LEU A 197 15.31 -16.13 -1.46
CA LEU A 197 15.02 -15.24 -2.59
C LEU A 197 16.16 -14.25 -2.81
N ASP A 198 16.53 -14.05 -4.06
CA ASP A 198 17.46 -13.03 -4.50
C ASP A 198 16.78 -11.97 -5.37
N ARG A 199 17.54 -10.96 -5.79
CA ARG A 199 17.03 -9.86 -6.60
C ARG A 199 16.45 -10.31 -7.95
N SER A 200 16.99 -11.37 -8.55
CA SER A 200 16.53 -11.86 -9.85
C SER A 200 15.25 -12.66 -9.76
N SER A 201 15.06 -13.37 -8.65
CA SER A 201 13.93 -14.27 -8.39
C SER A 201 12.76 -13.65 -7.65
N ALA A 202 12.93 -12.49 -7.01
CA ALA A 202 11.98 -11.92 -6.05
C ALA A 202 10.71 -11.24 -6.63
N GLY A 203 10.27 -11.57 -7.84
CA GLY A 203 9.09 -10.97 -8.47
C GLY A 203 9.34 -9.56 -9.02
N ASP A 204 8.28 -8.79 -9.27
CA ASP A 204 8.33 -7.44 -9.83
C ASP A 204 8.39 -6.37 -8.72
N TYR A 205 7.80 -6.63 -7.58
CA TYR A 205 7.87 -5.82 -6.37
C TYR A 205 7.97 -6.73 -5.14
N ILE A 206 8.28 -6.16 -3.99
CA ILE A 206 8.47 -6.87 -2.73
C ILE A 206 7.37 -6.48 -1.76
N THR A 207 6.67 -7.46 -1.21
CA THR A 207 5.87 -7.33 0.00
C THR A 207 6.76 -7.62 1.20
N TRP A 208 6.84 -6.70 2.14
CA TRP A 208 7.73 -6.79 3.29
C TRP A 208 6.96 -6.59 4.58
N HIS A 209 6.95 -7.62 5.40
CA HIS A 209 6.42 -7.55 6.76
C HIS A 209 7.54 -7.06 7.67
N ALA A 210 7.40 -5.84 8.19
CA ALA A 210 8.35 -5.31 9.17
C ALA A 210 8.37 -6.19 10.42
N PRO A 211 9.54 -6.45 11.02
CA PRO A 211 9.62 -7.21 12.26
C PRO A 211 8.71 -6.61 13.33
N ARG A 212 7.83 -7.43 13.89
CA ARG A 212 6.86 -7.03 14.92
C ARG A 212 7.38 -7.28 16.33
N ASP A 213 8.68 -7.16 16.53
CA ASP A 213 9.21 -7.23 17.89
C ASP A 213 8.75 -6.00 18.68
N SER A 214 8.52 -6.21 19.95
CA SER A 214 8.13 -5.15 20.89
C SER A 214 9.32 -4.37 21.43
N GLY A 215 10.49 -4.50 20.81
CA GLY A 215 11.69 -3.77 21.18
C GLY A 215 11.43 -2.26 21.26
N SER A 216 12.22 -1.56 22.05
CA SER A 216 12.13 -0.10 22.22
C SER A 216 10.75 0.39 22.71
N GLY A 217 10.09 -0.36 23.60
CA GLY A 217 8.79 0.01 24.15
C GLY A 217 7.66 0.04 23.11
N GLY A 218 7.67 -0.89 22.15
CA GLY A 218 6.68 -0.99 21.07
C GLY A 218 7.00 -0.12 19.86
N TRP A 219 8.18 0.49 19.78
CA TRP A 219 8.60 1.30 18.64
C TRP A 219 9.49 0.54 17.64
N GLY A 220 9.91 -0.69 17.95
CA GLY A 220 10.85 -1.45 17.12
C GLY A 220 10.41 -1.58 15.68
N HIS A 221 9.16 -1.96 15.43
CA HIS A 221 8.61 -2.09 14.07
C HIS A 221 8.44 -0.74 13.35
N VAL A 222 8.23 0.37 14.07
CA VAL A 222 8.23 1.72 13.48
C VAL A 222 9.64 2.08 13.02
N LEU A 223 10.65 1.82 13.87
CA LEU A 223 12.04 2.12 13.55
C LEU A 223 12.57 1.24 12.41
N ALA A 224 12.10 0.00 12.28
CA ALA A 224 12.43 -0.88 11.17
C ALA A 224 12.08 -0.28 9.80
N LEU A 225 11.07 0.58 9.72
CA LEU A 225 10.74 1.29 8.48
C LEU A 225 11.87 2.18 7.95
N ALA A 226 12.83 2.55 8.81
CA ALA A 226 14.03 3.28 8.39
C ALA A 226 14.99 2.45 7.52
N GLU A 227 14.83 1.11 7.48
CA GLU A 227 15.57 0.22 6.58
C GLU A 227 15.11 0.32 5.12
N GLY A 228 14.00 1.03 4.86
CA GLY A 228 13.41 1.16 3.53
C GLY A 228 14.40 1.47 2.41
N PRO A 229 15.29 2.46 2.51
CA PRO A 229 16.27 2.76 1.48
C PRO A 229 17.23 1.61 1.18
N ASP A 230 17.65 0.85 2.20
CA ASP A 230 18.51 -0.32 2.03
C ASP A 230 17.76 -1.47 1.36
N LEU A 231 16.49 -1.67 1.71
CA LEU A 231 15.61 -2.62 1.03
C LEU A 231 15.42 -2.24 -0.43
N LEU A 232 15.11 -0.98 -0.74
CA LEU A 232 14.97 -0.49 -2.11
C LEU A 232 16.26 -0.68 -2.91
N LYS A 233 17.43 -0.41 -2.30
CA LYS A 233 18.74 -0.63 -2.92
C LYS A 233 19.05 -2.11 -3.12
N ARG A 234 18.80 -2.95 -2.11
CA ARG A 234 19.01 -4.39 -2.15
C ARG A 234 18.22 -5.03 -3.31
N TRP A 235 16.94 -4.74 -3.38
CA TRP A 235 16.05 -5.38 -4.34
C TRP A 235 16.05 -4.69 -5.70
N ASN A 236 16.32 -3.38 -5.76
CA ASN A 236 16.13 -2.52 -6.93
C ASN A 236 14.73 -2.66 -7.54
N LYS A 237 13.75 -2.78 -6.69
CA LYS A 237 12.32 -2.94 -6.98
C LYS A 237 11.52 -2.11 -5.99
N PRO A 238 10.25 -1.79 -6.26
CA PRO A 238 9.37 -1.22 -5.25
C PRO A 238 9.26 -2.17 -4.06
N VAL A 239 9.28 -1.62 -2.86
CA VAL A 239 9.04 -2.37 -1.62
C VAL A 239 7.80 -1.78 -0.97
N VAL A 240 6.86 -2.64 -0.63
CA VAL A 240 5.64 -2.31 0.08
C VAL A 240 5.71 -2.90 1.48
N SER A 241 5.63 -2.06 2.50
CA SER A 241 5.40 -2.50 3.86
C SER A 241 3.90 -2.71 4.02
N ASP A 242 3.43 -3.92 3.77
CA ASP A 242 2.02 -4.26 3.68
C ASP A 242 1.42 -4.74 5.02
N GLU A 243 2.27 -5.10 5.97
CA GLU A 243 1.91 -5.31 7.37
C GLU A 243 2.91 -4.59 8.30
N PRO A 244 3.04 -3.25 8.19
CA PRO A 244 4.14 -2.51 8.83
C PRO A 244 4.01 -2.50 10.35
N ILE A 245 2.84 -2.20 10.83
CA ILE A 245 2.39 -2.24 12.22
C ILE A 245 0.92 -2.63 12.18
N GLY A 246 0.48 -3.28 13.19
CA GLY A 246 -0.92 -3.65 13.23
C GLY A 246 -1.18 -4.66 14.31
N ALA A 247 -2.44 -4.71 14.69
CA ALA A 247 -2.94 -5.69 15.59
C ALA A 247 -3.69 -6.73 14.79
N GLY A 248 -3.29 -7.94 14.89
CA GLY A 248 -4.13 -9.07 14.49
C GLY A 248 -4.80 -9.66 15.72
N PRO A 249 -5.95 -10.34 15.57
CA PRO A 249 -6.60 -11.02 16.67
C PRO A 249 -5.76 -12.16 17.25
N ALA A 250 -4.81 -12.67 16.45
CA ALA A 250 -3.87 -13.71 16.87
C ALA A 250 -2.66 -13.19 17.65
N LEU A 251 -2.51 -11.89 17.81
CA LEU A 251 -1.41 -11.36 18.58
C LEU A 251 -1.72 -11.46 20.09
N GLU A 252 -0.75 -11.97 20.83
CA GLU A 252 -0.84 -12.05 22.28
C GLU A 252 -1.12 -10.67 22.90
N PRO A 253 -1.79 -10.62 24.07
CA PRO A 253 -1.97 -9.38 24.82
C PRO A 253 -0.63 -8.64 24.96
N GLY A 254 -0.59 -7.36 24.59
CA GLY A 254 0.60 -6.52 24.63
C GLY A 254 1.39 -6.43 23.31
N ARG A 255 1.08 -7.26 22.30
CA ARG A 255 1.65 -7.11 20.95
C ARG A 255 0.78 -6.26 20.03
N ARG A 256 -0.43 -5.92 20.46
CA ARG A 256 -1.35 -5.08 19.73
C ARG A 256 -0.83 -3.65 19.67
N ASP A 257 -0.65 -3.12 18.47
CA ASP A 257 -0.35 -1.71 18.32
C ASP A 257 -1.64 -0.91 18.09
N ASP A 258 -1.95 -0.07 19.05
CA ASP A 258 -3.12 0.82 19.07
C ASP A 258 -2.73 2.29 19.34
N SER A 259 -1.46 2.64 19.15
CA SER A 259 -0.94 3.98 19.42
C SER A 259 -1.00 4.89 18.18
N PRO A 260 -1.88 5.91 18.12
CA PRO A 260 -1.87 6.87 17.04
C PRO A 260 -0.52 7.57 16.84
N ALA A 261 0.26 7.74 17.92
CA ALA A 261 1.61 8.29 17.85
C ALA A 261 2.54 7.42 17.00
N ARG A 262 2.55 6.10 17.21
CA ARG A 262 3.34 5.16 16.43
C ARG A 262 2.88 5.07 14.99
N PHE A 263 1.57 5.04 14.74
CA PHE A 263 1.02 5.06 13.37
C PHE A 263 1.36 6.33 12.63
N ARG A 264 1.34 7.49 13.30
CA ARG A 264 1.77 8.77 12.71
C ARG A 264 3.24 8.74 12.32
N ALA A 265 4.10 8.28 13.22
CA ALA A 265 5.53 8.14 12.92
C ALA A 265 5.79 7.17 11.76
N ALA A 266 5.06 6.04 11.70
CA ALA A 266 5.12 5.10 10.58
C ALA A 266 4.68 5.75 9.26
N GLY A 267 3.61 6.54 9.26
CA GLY A 267 3.17 7.30 8.09
C GLY A 267 4.23 8.28 7.57
N VAL A 268 4.92 8.98 8.47
CA VAL A 268 6.04 9.87 8.10
C VAL A 268 7.22 9.07 7.56
N LEU A 269 7.65 8.02 8.27
CA LEU A 269 8.83 7.23 7.87
C LEU A 269 8.64 6.53 6.53
N THR A 270 7.50 5.90 6.28
CA THR A 270 7.25 5.26 4.98
C THR A 270 7.35 6.24 3.81
N ARG A 271 6.94 7.48 4.02
CA ARG A 271 7.09 8.54 3.02
C ARG A 271 8.55 8.99 2.85
N LEU A 272 9.27 9.20 3.95
CA LEU A 272 10.68 9.60 3.90
C LEU A 272 11.57 8.52 3.29
N THR A 273 11.27 7.25 3.53
CA THR A 273 12.08 6.12 3.05
C THR A 273 11.75 5.69 1.63
N GLY A 274 10.59 6.08 1.09
CA GLY A 274 10.15 5.71 -0.24
C GLY A 274 9.43 4.36 -0.32
N LEU A 275 9.05 3.79 0.82
CA LEU A 275 8.25 2.56 0.86
C LEU A 275 6.80 2.82 0.44
N GLY A 276 6.21 1.90 -0.29
CA GLY A 276 4.77 1.71 -0.29
C GLY A 276 4.31 1.29 1.11
N ALA A 277 3.09 1.58 1.50
CA ALA A 277 2.58 1.13 2.78
C ALA A 277 1.09 0.82 2.73
N THR A 278 0.72 -0.26 3.41
CA THR A 278 -0.65 -0.70 3.63
C THR A 278 -1.00 -0.52 5.11
N PHE A 279 -2.09 0.17 5.42
CA PHE A 279 -2.60 0.23 6.78
C PHE A 279 -3.16 -1.14 7.15
N HIS A 280 -2.53 -1.79 8.13
CA HIS A 280 -2.92 -3.10 8.61
C HIS A 280 -3.49 -2.99 10.02
N TYR A 281 -4.66 -3.61 10.27
CA TYR A 281 -5.41 -3.49 11.52
C TYR A 281 -6.32 -4.71 11.71
N GLU A 282 -6.80 -4.92 12.92
CA GLU A 282 -7.63 -6.09 13.25
C GLU A 282 -8.95 -6.12 12.46
N GLY A 283 -9.65 -4.98 12.40
CA GLY A 283 -10.87 -4.84 11.60
C GLY A 283 -10.64 -5.11 10.12
N GLY A 284 -9.43 -4.86 9.59
CA GLY A 284 -9.03 -5.16 8.21
C GLY A 284 -9.01 -6.64 7.89
N LEU A 285 -8.74 -7.49 8.87
CA LEU A 285 -8.84 -8.95 8.70
C LEU A 285 -10.29 -9.37 8.42
N GLN A 286 -11.27 -8.59 8.86
CA GLN A 286 -12.69 -8.77 8.62
C GLN A 286 -13.23 -7.88 7.49
N ALA A 287 -12.37 -7.11 6.81
CA ALA A 287 -12.75 -6.07 5.85
C ALA A 287 -13.74 -5.04 6.43
N ALA A 288 -13.63 -4.74 7.71
CA ALA A 288 -14.44 -3.75 8.38
C ALA A 288 -13.82 -2.34 8.22
N ILE A 289 -14.64 -1.32 8.04
CA ILE A 289 -14.17 0.08 8.09
C ILE A 289 -13.62 0.36 9.50
N PRO A 290 -12.43 1.00 9.64
CA PRO A 290 -11.87 1.30 10.95
C PRO A 290 -12.83 2.13 11.81
N THR A 291 -12.97 1.77 13.08
CA THR A 291 -13.80 2.49 14.06
C THR A 291 -13.03 2.71 15.36
N GLY A 292 -13.50 3.58 16.23
CA GLY A 292 -12.89 3.80 17.55
C GLY A 292 -11.39 4.04 17.47
N ARG A 293 -10.62 3.28 18.22
CA ARG A 293 -9.15 3.42 18.29
C ARG A 293 -8.43 3.10 16.98
N GLU A 294 -8.94 2.15 16.21
CA GLU A 294 -8.40 1.86 14.87
C GLU A 294 -8.55 3.06 13.91
N LEU A 295 -9.68 3.76 13.99
CA LEU A 295 -9.91 4.98 13.20
C LEU A 295 -8.96 6.11 13.62
N GLU A 296 -8.68 6.27 14.91
CA GLU A 296 -7.69 7.22 15.40
C GLU A 296 -6.29 6.91 14.85
N CYS A 297 -5.88 5.63 14.87
CA CYS A 297 -4.61 5.17 14.30
C CYS A 297 -4.56 5.38 12.79
N PHE A 298 -5.63 5.02 12.08
CA PHE A 298 -5.74 5.24 10.64
C PHE A 298 -5.62 6.73 10.28
N ASN A 299 -6.36 7.60 10.97
CA ASN A 299 -6.32 9.03 10.72
C ASN A 299 -4.91 9.60 10.97
N ALA A 300 -4.25 9.20 12.05
CA ALA A 300 -2.89 9.61 12.37
C ALA A 300 -1.89 9.18 11.29
N TRP A 301 -2.00 7.93 10.80
CA TRP A 301 -1.17 7.40 9.73
C TRP A 301 -1.42 8.10 8.39
N ASN A 302 -2.69 8.25 8.01
CA ASN A 302 -3.08 8.81 6.72
C ASN A 302 -2.78 10.31 6.64
N GLU A 303 -3.05 11.08 7.70
CA GLU A 303 -2.68 12.49 7.82
C GLU A 303 -1.16 12.67 7.66
N ALA A 304 -0.37 11.92 8.43
CA ALA A 304 1.08 12.03 8.44
C ALA A 304 1.69 11.86 7.04
N ARG A 305 1.13 10.96 6.23
CA ARG A 305 1.57 10.74 4.85
C ARG A 305 1.34 11.95 3.94
N THR A 306 0.44 12.85 4.27
CA THR A 306 0.15 14.06 3.50
C THR A 306 0.99 15.26 3.91
N LEU A 307 1.72 15.18 5.02
CA LEU A 307 2.55 16.27 5.53
C LEU A 307 3.86 16.49 4.74
N LEU A 308 4.23 15.51 3.93
CA LEU A 308 5.43 15.54 3.10
C LEU A 308 5.07 15.73 1.62
N PRO A 309 5.95 16.34 0.80
CA PRO A 309 5.73 16.46 -0.62
C PRO A 309 5.45 15.12 -1.29
N SER A 310 4.63 15.13 -2.33
CA SER A 310 4.22 13.90 -3.05
C SER A 310 5.37 13.17 -3.75
N ASP A 311 6.46 13.85 -4.00
CA ASP A 311 7.65 13.35 -4.71
C ASP A 311 8.88 13.18 -3.80
N ILE A 312 8.68 13.26 -2.47
CA ILE A 312 9.81 13.25 -1.53
C ILE A 312 10.66 11.99 -1.63
N GLU A 313 10.05 10.84 -1.88
CA GLU A 313 10.74 9.55 -2.01
C GLU A 313 11.69 9.46 -3.21
N ARG A 314 11.51 10.34 -4.20
CA ARG A 314 12.30 10.35 -5.45
C ARG A 314 13.49 11.29 -5.41
N THR A 315 13.62 12.04 -4.34
CA THR A 315 14.53 13.18 -4.32
C THR A 315 15.48 13.11 -3.14
N GLY A 316 16.77 13.08 -3.45
CA GLY A 316 17.82 13.20 -2.47
C GLY A 316 18.15 11.94 -1.68
N ALA A 317 19.13 12.05 -0.82
CA ALA A 317 19.57 10.96 0.06
C ALA A 317 18.76 10.95 1.36
N PHE A 318 18.31 9.76 1.75
CA PHE A 318 17.82 9.49 3.10
C PHE A 318 19.01 9.15 4.00
N ARG A 319 18.99 9.64 5.24
CA ARG A 319 20.02 9.36 6.23
C ARG A 319 19.42 9.26 7.63
N ARG A 320 20.06 8.44 8.46
CA ARG A 320 19.89 8.47 9.90
C ARG A 320 20.92 9.44 10.48
N ALA A 321 20.47 10.53 11.09
CA ALA A 321 21.35 11.67 11.40
C ALA A 321 22.58 11.32 12.26
N ARG A 322 22.45 10.38 13.19
CA ARG A 322 23.54 10.02 14.13
C ARG A 322 24.54 9.01 13.58
N ASP A 323 24.13 8.15 12.66
CA ASP A 323 24.96 7.02 12.21
C ASP A 323 25.86 7.39 11.03
N GLU A 324 25.48 8.37 10.23
CA GLU A 324 26.12 8.69 8.96
C GLU A 324 26.81 10.07 8.93
N GLY A 325 26.90 10.72 10.11
CA GLY A 325 27.37 12.10 10.22
C GLY A 325 26.29 13.11 9.82
N ALA A 326 26.37 14.30 10.40
CA ALA A 326 25.36 15.34 10.23
C ALA A 326 25.47 16.02 8.86
N ALA A 327 24.58 15.69 7.91
CA ALA A 327 24.42 16.45 6.70
C ALA A 327 23.54 17.69 6.91
N VAL A 328 22.42 17.54 7.60
CA VAL A 328 21.43 18.58 7.88
C VAL A 328 21.36 18.88 9.37
N VAL A 329 21.26 17.84 10.20
CA VAL A 329 21.08 17.96 11.64
C VAL A 329 21.97 16.98 12.38
N ASP A 330 22.50 17.39 13.54
CA ASP A 330 23.19 16.55 14.50
C ASP A 330 22.48 16.62 15.85
N TYR A 331 22.39 15.50 16.55
CA TYR A 331 21.83 15.42 17.90
C TYR A 331 22.69 14.51 18.77
N SER A 332 22.89 14.92 20.00
CA SER A 332 23.66 14.17 21.02
C SER A 332 22.79 13.60 22.11
N SER A 333 21.48 13.77 22.03
CA SER A 333 20.51 13.39 23.03
C SER A 333 20.01 11.98 22.80
N ASP A 334 19.87 11.21 23.86
CA ASP A 334 19.13 9.94 23.95
C ASP A 334 17.61 10.15 24.09
N LYS A 335 17.14 11.40 24.02
CA LYS A 335 15.75 11.82 24.22
C LYS A 335 14.88 11.74 22.95
N ALA A 336 15.33 11.03 21.94
CA ALA A 336 14.55 10.62 20.79
C ALA A 336 14.97 9.22 20.36
N LEU A 337 14.05 8.43 19.83
CA LEU A 337 14.36 7.08 19.36
C LEU A 337 15.12 7.08 18.03
N GLY A 338 15.02 8.14 17.26
CA GLY A 338 15.78 8.33 16.04
C GLY A 338 15.51 9.69 15.41
N VAL A 339 16.47 10.16 14.63
CA VAL A 339 16.35 11.35 13.80
C VAL A 339 16.72 10.96 12.38
N PHE A 340 15.80 11.19 11.46
CA PHE A 340 15.93 10.81 10.07
C PHE A 340 15.79 12.03 9.19
N GLU A 341 16.62 12.12 8.17
CA GLU A 341 16.63 13.25 7.25
C GLU A 341 16.58 12.80 5.79
N ARG A 342 15.90 13.58 4.97
CA ARG A 342 15.98 13.48 3.52
C ARG A 342 16.28 14.83 2.92
N GLN A 343 17.37 14.90 2.19
CA GLN A 343 17.86 16.13 1.58
C GLN A 343 17.60 16.15 0.07
N ARG A 344 17.14 17.29 -0.43
CA ARG A 344 17.00 17.60 -1.86
C ARG A 344 17.58 18.97 -2.16
N GLY A 345 18.80 19.01 -2.71
CA GLY A 345 19.47 20.27 -2.97
C GLY A 345 19.61 21.10 -1.69
N ASN A 346 19.00 22.28 -1.67
CA ASN A 346 19.00 23.19 -0.52
C ASN A 346 17.77 23.00 0.42
N LEU A 347 16.97 22.00 0.22
CA LEU A 347 15.82 21.65 1.07
C LEU A 347 16.09 20.36 1.81
N ALA A 348 15.59 20.25 3.03
CA ALA A 348 15.62 19.04 3.82
C ALA A 348 14.32 18.87 4.63
N TRP A 349 13.99 17.62 4.89
CA TRP A 349 12.92 17.21 5.78
C TRP A 349 13.53 16.33 6.86
N VAL A 350 13.31 16.70 8.11
CA VAL A 350 13.84 15.99 9.27
C VAL A 350 12.66 15.47 10.09
N ALA A 351 12.66 14.17 10.36
CA ALA A 351 11.72 13.53 11.26
C ALA A 351 12.45 13.11 12.55
N VAL A 352 11.95 13.59 13.69
CA VAL A 352 12.41 13.19 15.03
C VAL A 352 11.36 12.25 15.59
N ILE A 353 11.73 11.00 15.82
CA ILE A 353 10.81 9.95 16.27
C ILE A 353 10.78 9.89 17.80
N ASN A 354 9.57 9.96 18.35
CA ASN A 354 9.27 9.91 19.78
C ASN A 354 10.19 10.83 20.62
N PRO A 355 10.22 12.15 20.32
CA PRO A 355 11.01 13.08 21.12
C PRO A 355 10.42 13.21 22.51
N THR A 356 11.28 13.18 23.53
CA THR A 356 10.92 13.40 24.93
C THR A 356 11.30 14.82 25.37
N GLN A 357 10.87 15.19 26.57
CA GLN A 357 11.18 16.49 27.13
C GLN A 357 12.70 16.75 27.20
N GLY A 358 13.13 17.92 26.74
CA GLY A 358 14.53 18.33 26.69
C GLY A 358 15.30 17.79 25.46
N PHE A 359 14.60 17.20 24.47
CA PHE A 359 15.25 16.91 23.19
C PHE A 359 15.72 18.20 22.53
N SER A 360 16.96 18.19 22.04
CA SER A 360 17.57 19.28 21.31
C SER A 360 18.41 18.74 20.15
N MET A 361 18.58 19.56 19.12
CA MET A 361 19.42 19.25 17.97
C MET A 361 20.21 20.46 17.52
N ARG A 362 21.34 20.23 16.88
CA ARG A 362 22.15 21.26 16.22
C ARG A 362 22.00 21.13 14.73
N TRP A 363 21.87 22.26 14.05
CA TRP A 363 21.81 22.30 12.59
C TRP A 363 23.21 22.32 12.00
N GLY A 364 23.40 21.55 10.94
CA GLY A 364 24.62 21.58 10.14
C GLY A 364 24.84 22.97 9.52
N THR A 365 26.08 23.28 9.13
CA THR A 365 26.47 24.59 8.64
C THR A 365 25.60 25.08 7.48
N GLY A 366 24.99 26.23 7.67
CA GLY A 366 24.11 26.89 6.71
C GLY A 366 22.67 26.38 6.67
N TRP A 367 22.33 25.32 7.42
CA TRP A 367 20.95 24.84 7.50
C TRP A 367 20.13 25.62 8.53
N ASN A 368 18.94 26.06 8.12
CA ASN A 368 18.01 26.81 8.96
C ASN A 368 16.62 26.16 8.94
N PRO A 369 16.02 25.86 10.11
CA PRO A 369 14.65 25.38 10.17
C PRO A 369 13.68 26.47 9.67
N GLN A 370 12.76 26.09 8.80
CA GLN A 370 11.75 26.99 8.24
C GLN A 370 10.40 26.76 8.91
N GLN A 371 10.03 25.52 9.11
CA GLN A 371 8.78 25.13 9.73
C GLN A 371 8.98 23.88 10.58
N THR A 372 8.46 23.90 11.80
CA THR A 372 8.42 22.73 12.69
C THR A 372 6.98 22.40 13.03
N ARG A 373 6.56 21.19 12.73
CA ARG A 373 5.31 20.59 13.17
C ARG A 373 5.63 19.60 14.29
N ARG A 374 5.17 19.90 15.48
CA ARG A 374 5.31 19.01 16.65
C ARG A 374 4.02 18.23 16.79
N LEU A 375 4.08 16.98 16.39
CA LEU A 375 2.96 16.05 16.45
C LEU A 375 3.27 15.00 17.52
N ASP A 376 2.23 14.41 18.07
CA ASP A 376 2.39 13.30 19.00
C ASP A 376 3.13 12.14 18.32
N GLY A 377 4.25 11.69 18.92
CA GLY A 377 5.12 10.63 18.41
C GLY A 377 6.12 11.05 17.33
N VAL A 378 6.00 12.23 16.70
CA VAL A 378 6.95 12.69 15.68
C VAL A 378 6.99 14.21 15.54
N TRP A 379 8.19 14.77 15.49
CA TRP A 379 8.37 16.13 14.98
C TRP A 379 8.80 16.07 13.52
N LEU A 380 8.15 16.87 12.69
CA LEU A 380 8.51 17.02 11.29
C LEU A 380 8.98 18.45 11.03
N ILE A 381 10.20 18.60 10.56
CA ILE A 381 10.86 19.88 10.39
C ILE A 381 11.31 20.02 8.94
N ASN A 382 10.89 21.11 8.31
CA ASN A 382 11.42 21.53 7.02
C ASN A 382 12.58 22.48 7.28
N ALA A 383 13.71 22.26 6.62
CA ALA A 383 14.87 23.12 6.71
C ALA A 383 15.35 23.54 5.32
N ARG A 384 16.01 24.69 5.25
CA ARG A 384 16.59 25.21 4.03
C ARG A 384 18.05 25.60 4.28
N ARG A 385 18.89 25.31 3.30
CA ARG A 385 20.29 25.73 3.30
C ARG A 385 20.43 27.08 2.63
N ASP A 386 21.18 28.00 3.24
CA ASP A 386 21.49 29.29 2.65
C ASP A 386 22.39 29.13 1.42
N ALA A 387 21.99 29.78 0.33
CA ALA A 387 22.69 29.68 -0.95
C ALA A 387 24.10 30.29 -0.94
N ARG A 388 24.50 30.98 0.14
CA ARG A 388 25.75 31.76 0.21
C ARG A 388 26.94 31.03 0.84
N GLN A 389 26.77 29.77 1.29
CA GLN A 389 27.90 29.00 1.82
C GLN A 389 28.26 27.85 0.90
N PRO A 390 29.47 27.84 0.30
CA PRO A 390 29.93 26.74 -0.55
C PRO A 390 30.05 25.45 0.28
N PHE A 391 29.87 24.33 -0.39
CA PHE A 391 30.21 23.01 0.17
C PHE A 391 31.71 23.04 0.59
N ARG A 392 31.97 22.82 1.87
CA ARG A 392 33.31 22.49 2.36
C ARG A 392 33.44 20.98 2.48
#